data_f92e9bb4f48e5cd2b549b5351bd34a50
#
_entry.id   f92e9bb4f48e5cd2b549b5351bd34a50
#
_cell.length_a   1.000
_cell.length_b   1.000
_cell.length_c   1.000
_cell.angle_alpha   90.00
_cell.angle_beta   90.00
_cell.angle_gamma   90.00
#
_symmetry.space_group_name_H-M   'P 1'
#
loop_
_entity.id
_entity.type
_entity.pdbx_description
1 polymer ?
#
loop_
_entity_poly.entity_id
_entity_poly.type
_entity_poly.pdbx_seq_one_letter_code
_entity_poly.pdbx_strand_id
1 'polypeptide(L)'
;SEELSEDVREKLKRWLELSQSPNFGKGPTDYYALTARGLFEAREFESALSTLNDGLHYAETPSQLEKIYQDLGTVYYYKGYKLQPNGLARYDLDDVRNSVEAYESALLYGEDPYLYGNLGWGYYLLGDYSSSIASSRHALALKSGLNYARMNLGIVHLKQGDYELAFATYASLLQNNPKLDEYEGGIRDLQELQLEFPGHYPFTNFVLGQLYWQQGRHKEAHATWQKFIKQNFPLRLWKDRARMLLNKMEIE
;
A
#
# COMPACT_ATOMS: atom_id res chain seq x y z
N SER A 1 1.07 26.93 11.74
CA SER A 1 1.61 25.81 12.53
C SER A 1 0.46 25.18 13.27
N GLU A 2 0.00 24.01 12.79
CA GLU A 2 -0.95 23.18 13.54
C GLU A 2 -0.22 22.71 14.80
N GLU A 3 -0.76 23.04 15.96
CA GLU A 3 -0.26 22.50 17.21
C GLU A 3 -0.45 20.99 17.23
N LEU A 4 0.63 20.26 17.53
CA LEU A 4 0.59 18.81 17.72
C LEU A 4 -0.47 18.43 18.75
N SER A 5 -1.26 17.40 18.50
CA SER A 5 -2.25 16.91 19.46
C SER A 5 -1.56 16.49 20.77
N GLU A 6 -2.27 16.57 21.88
CA GLU A 6 -1.74 16.27 23.21
C GLU A 6 -1.21 14.82 23.29
N ASP A 7 -1.90 13.88 22.64
CA ASP A 7 -1.48 12.46 22.51
C ASP A 7 -0.13 12.31 21.77
N VAL A 8 0.09 13.08 20.70
CA VAL A 8 1.36 13.08 19.96
C VAL A 8 2.48 13.71 20.78
N ARG A 9 2.20 14.80 21.52
CA ARG A 9 3.18 15.42 22.43
C ARG A 9 3.59 14.47 23.56
N GLU A 10 2.65 13.72 24.13
CA GLU A 10 2.91 12.77 25.20
C GLU A 10 3.71 11.58 24.70
N LYS A 11 3.41 11.06 23.50
CA LYS A 11 4.21 10.03 22.82
C LYS A 11 5.62 10.50 22.52
N LEU A 12 5.79 11.69 21.98
CA LEU A 12 7.12 12.31 21.76
C LEU A 12 7.91 12.48 23.05
N LYS A 13 7.27 12.96 24.11
CA LYS A 13 7.92 13.11 25.42
C LYS A 13 8.38 11.78 25.99
N ARG A 14 7.51 10.76 25.92
CA ARG A 14 7.84 9.41 26.36
C ARG A 14 8.98 8.79 25.51
N TRP A 15 9.00 9.07 24.20
CA TRP A 15 10.08 8.67 23.31
C TRP A 15 11.41 9.35 23.65
N LEU A 16 11.39 10.67 23.90
CA LEU A 16 12.57 11.42 24.31
C LEU A 16 13.11 10.93 25.66
N GLU A 17 12.24 10.63 26.62
CA GLU A 17 12.64 10.05 27.92
C GLU A 17 13.27 8.65 27.76
N LEU A 18 12.69 7.80 26.90
CA LEU A 18 13.24 6.49 26.58
C LEU A 18 14.58 6.60 25.84
N SER A 19 14.72 7.53 24.88
CA SER A 19 15.96 7.73 24.11
C SER A 19 17.14 8.21 24.96
N GLN A 20 16.88 8.82 26.11
CA GLN A 20 17.90 9.23 27.09
C GLN A 20 18.28 8.13 28.08
N SER A 21 17.62 6.96 28.03
CA SER A 21 17.92 5.83 28.91
C SER A 21 19.26 5.19 28.52
N PRO A 22 20.16 4.90 29.47
CA PRO A 22 21.49 4.26 29.22
C PRO A 22 21.38 2.87 28.55
N ASN A 23 20.20 2.25 28.58
CA ASN A 23 19.93 0.92 28.01
C ASN A 23 19.16 0.99 26.67
N PHE A 24 18.92 2.19 26.15
CA PHE A 24 18.13 2.40 24.97
C PHE A 24 19.02 2.48 23.73
N GLY A 25 18.96 1.44 22.91
CA GLY A 25 19.75 1.33 21.69
C GLY A 25 21.21 0.97 21.98
N LYS A 26 21.72 -0.08 21.36
CA LYS A 26 23.10 -0.52 21.57
C LYS A 26 24.12 0.31 20.80
N GLY A 27 23.72 1.43 20.15
CA GLY A 27 24.61 2.27 19.37
C GLY A 27 23.96 3.57 18.89
N PRO A 28 24.75 4.53 18.36
CA PRO A 28 24.26 5.80 17.84
C PRO A 28 23.18 5.65 16.76
N THR A 29 23.32 4.66 15.90
CA THR A 29 22.38 4.37 14.80
C THR A 29 20.97 4.06 15.30
N ASP A 30 20.83 3.28 16.36
CA ASP A 30 19.53 2.98 16.96
C ASP A 30 18.87 4.23 17.54
N TYR A 31 19.66 5.14 18.10
CA TYR A 31 19.17 6.44 18.59
C TYR A 31 18.55 7.26 17.43
N TYR A 32 19.24 7.36 16.30
CA TYR A 32 18.73 8.09 15.13
C TYR A 32 17.46 7.47 14.57
N ALA A 33 17.43 6.15 14.40
CA ALA A 33 16.25 5.44 13.89
C ALA A 33 15.03 5.62 14.80
N LEU A 34 15.23 5.55 16.11
CA LEU A 34 14.14 5.73 17.08
C LEU A 34 13.66 7.18 17.17
N THR A 35 14.57 8.16 17.14
CA THR A 35 14.24 9.58 17.13
C THR A 35 13.46 9.93 15.87
N ALA A 36 13.92 9.47 14.70
CA ALA A 36 13.24 9.68 13.42
C ALA A 36 11.84 9.07 13.42
N ARG A 37 11.66 7.90 14.04
CA ARG A 37 10.34 7.29 14.17
C ARG A 37 9.38 8.14 14.99
N GLY A 38 9.83 8.71 16.12
CA GLY A 38 9.02 9.65 16.90
C GLY A 38 8.62 10.89 16.10
N LEU A 39 9.56 11.46 15.34
CA LEU A 39 9.30 12.59 14.44
C LEU A 39 8.32 12.23 13.32
N PHE A 40 8.45 11.05 12.74
CA PHE A 40 7.53 10.52 11.75
C PHE A 40 6.10 10.39 12.30
N GLU A 41 5.95 9.83 13.50
CA GLU A 41 4.63 9.71 14.16
C GLU A 41 4.04 11.09 14.48
N ALA A 42 4.88 12.09 14.74
CA ALA A 42 4.49 13.50 14.89
C ALA A 42 4.21 14.21 13.56
N ARG A 43 4.39 13.55 12.42
CA ARG A 43 4.30 14.09 11.06
C ARG A 43 5.35 15.18 10.74
N GLU A 44 6.43 15.22 11.49
CA GLU A 44 7.57 16.10 11.24
C GLU A 44 8.54 15.42 10.25
N PHE A 45 8.08 15.23 9.00
CA PHE A 45 8.76 14.41 8.00
C PHE A 45 10.16 14.95 7.65
N GLU A 46 10.34 16.27 7.50
CA GLU A 46 11.64 16.85 7.19
C GLU A 46 12.65 16.61 8.31
N SER A 47 12.23 16.78 9.56
CA SER A 47 13.06 16.50 10.74
C SER A 47 13.41 15.00 10.83
N ALA A 48 12.45 14.12 10.52
CA ALA A 48 12.67 12.67 10.48
C ALA A 48 13.69 12.30 9.40
N LEU A 49 13.57 12.85 8.17
CA LEU A 49 14.52 12.62 7.08
C LEU A 49 15.92 13.12 7.42
N SER A 50 16.04 14.33 7.99
CA SER A 50 17.34 14.86 8.44
C SER A 50 17.99 13.94 9.48
N THR A 51 17.20 13.49 10.47
CA THR A 51 17.68 12.59 11.52
C THR A 51 18.15 11.24 10.97
N LEU A 52 17.40 10.66 10.00
CA LEU A 52 17.81 9.40 9.36
C LEU A 52 19.08 9.56 8.52
N ASN A 53 19.22 10.67 7.79
CA ASN A 53 20.44 10.97 7.03
C ASN A 53 21.65 11.14 7.96
N ASP A 54 21.49 11.79 9.10
CA ASP A 54 22.55 11.85 10.12
C ASP A 54 22.89 10.44 10.62
N GLY A 55 21.89 9.59 10.83
CA GLY A 55 22.05 8.20 11.24
C GLY A 55 22.86 7.34 10.27
N LEU A 56 22.81 7.62 8.96
CA LEU A 56 23.60 6.91 7.95
C LEU A 56 25.12 7.05 8.20
N HIS A 57 25.58 8.18 8.74
CA HIS A 57 27.00 8.39 9.05
C HIS A 57 27.52 7.51 10.20
N TYR A 58 26.61 6.97 11.01
CA TYR A 58 26.94 6.12 12.17
C TYR A 58 26.60 4.65 11.94
N ALA A 59 26.09 4.29 10.77
CA ALA A 59 25.75 2.91 10.44
C ALA A 59 27.04 2.12 10.13
N GLU A 60 27.31 1.10 10.95
CA GLU A 60 28.52 0.28 10.85
C GLU A 60 28.24 -1.13 10.29
N THR A 61 26.97 -1.52 10.24
CA THR A 61 26.57 -2.86 9.79
C THR A 61 25.55 -2.82 8.65
N PRO A 62 25.54 -3.83 7.76
CA PRO A 62 24.53 -3.94 6.72
C PRO A 62 23.09 -3.86 7.25
N SER A 63 22.80 -4.48 8.37
CA SER A 63 21.46 -4.46 8.98
C SER A 63 21.04 -3.06 9.46
N GLN A 64 22.00 -2.23 9.92
CA GLN A 64 21.72 -0.85 10.29
C GLN A 64 21.42 0.00 9.05
N LEU A 65 22.18 -0.19 7.97
CA LEU A 65 21.96 0.50 6.70
C LEU A 65 20.60 0.11 6.10
N GLU A 66 20.29 -1.18 6.05
CA GLU A 66 19.00 -1.70 5.61
C GLU A 66 17.85 -0.99 6.33
N LYS A 67 17.91 -0.96 7.67
CA LYS A 67 16.85 -0.36 8.48
C LYS A 67 16.69 1.14 8.27
N ILE A 68 17.79 1.90 8.20
CA ILE A 68 17.71 3.35 7.95
C ILE A 68 17.14 3.63 6.58
N TYR A 69 17.57 2.91 5.54
CA TYR A 69 17.03 3.08 4.20
C TYR A 69 15.55 2.68 4.12
N GLN A 70 15.14 1.63 4.84
CA GLN A 70 13.73 1.26 4.95
C GLN A 70 12.91 2.39 5.61
N ASP A 71 13.41 2.97 6.70
CA ASP A 71 12.77 4.07 7.41
C ASP A 71 12.71 5.34 6.52
N LEU A 72 13.79 5.68 5.79
CA LEU A 72 13.80 6.77 4.80
C LEU A 72 12.72 6.57 3.73
N GLY A 73 12.63 5.38 3.15
CA GLY A 73 11.61 5.06 2.15
C GLY A 73 10.19 5.24 2.72
N THR A 74 9.97 4.82 3.95
CA THR A 74 8.67 4.99 4.63
C THR A 74 8.34 6.46 4.86
N VAL A 75 9.30 7.24 5.37
CA VAL A 75 9.09 8.68 5.63
C VAL A 75 8.79 9.43 4.34
N TYR A 76 9.56 9.20 3.26
CA TYR A 76 9.30 9.81 1.96
C TYR A 76 7.91 9.45 1.43
N TYR A 77 7.50 8.18 1.50
CA TYR A 77 6.17 7.77 1.06
C TYR A 77 5.05 8.53 1.77
N TYR A 78 5.10 8.60 3.11
CA TYR A 78 4.07 9.29 3.88
C TYR A 78 4.14 10.82 3.79
N LYS A 79 5.32 11.39 3.55
CA LYS A 79 5.48 12.82 3.24
C LYS A 79 4.76 13.17 1.94
N GLY A 80 4.92 12.33 0.92
CA GLY A 80 4.28 12.50 -0.39
C GLY A 80 2.77 12.24 -0.38
N TYR A 81 2.26 11.45 0.59
CA TYR A 81 0.86 11.07 0.66
C TYR A 81 -0.01 12.19 1.24
N LYS A 82 -1.09 12.55 0.52
CA LYS A 82 -2.09 13.54 0.96
C LYS A 82 -3.49 13.04 0.67
N LEU A 83 -4.29 12.84 1.72
CA LEU A 83 -5.71 12.55 1.56
C LEU A 83 -6.48 13.84 1.25
N GLN A 84 -7.20 13.85 0.14
CA GLN A 84 -8.02 15.00 -0.29
C GLN A 84 -9.40 14.96 0.38
N PRO A 85 -10.12 16.09 0.50
CA PRO A 85 -11.47 16.14 1.07
C PRO A 85 -12.50 15.27 0.33
N ASN A 86 -12.26 14.95 -0.95
CA ASN A 86 -13.10 14.06 -1.75
C ASN A 86 -12.82 12.57 -1.55
N GLY A 87 -11.93 12.23 -0.60
CA GLY A 87 -11.53 10.86 -0.30
C GLY A 87 -10.46 10.26 -1.22
N LEU A 88 -9.95 11.04 -2.20
CA LEU A 88 -8.87 10.60 -3.07
C LEU A 88 -7.50 10.78 -2.40
N ALA A 89 -6.65 9.77 -2.49
CA ALA A 89 -5.24 9.93 -2.19
C ALA A 89 -4.54 10.67 -3.34
N ARG A 90 -3.69 11.60 -2.98
CA ARG A 90 -2.74 12.22 -3.90
C ARG A 90 -1.33 11.99 -3.41
N TYR A 91 -0.43 11.79 -4.37
CA TYR A 91 0.96 11.51 -4.10
C TYR A 91 1.85 12.57 -4.79
N ASP A 92 2.80 13.09 -4.05
CA ASP A 92 3.92 13.81 -4.64
C ASP A 92 4.86 12.78 -5.28
N LEU A 93 5.03 12.85 -6.60
CA LEU A 93 5.78 11.84 -7.34
C LEU A 93 7.30 11.93 -7.10
N ASP A 94 7.82 13.06 -6.67
CA ASP A 94 9.22 13.19 -6.31
C ASP A 94 9.49 12.50 -4.97
N ASP A 95 8.60 12.68 -3.99
CA ASP A 95 8.67 11.95 -2.73
C ASP A 95 8.46 10.43 -2.94
N VAL A 96 7.56 10.02 -3.84
CA VAL A 96 7.41 8.59 -4.20
C VAL A 96 8.70 8.04 -4.84
N ARG A 97 9.36 8.80 -5.71
CA ARG A 97 10.64 8.39 -6.32
C ARG A 97 11.73 8.23 -5.26
N ASN A 98 11.85 9.21 -4.36
CA ASN A 98 12.79 9.12 -3.25
C ASN A 98 12.50 7.92 -2.34
N SER A 99 11.22 7.60 -2.12
CA SER A 99 10.80 6.40 -1.38
C SER A 99 11.26 5.11 -2.06
N VAL A 100 11.06 5.01 -3.38
CA VAL A 100 11.51 3.85 -4.18
C VAL A 100 13.02 3.70 -4.11
N GLU A 101 13.79 4.77 -4.35
CA GLU A 101 15.26 4.75 -4.28
C GLU A 101 15.78 4.32 -2.91
N ALA A 102 15.13 4.77 -1.83
CA ALA A 102 15.48 4.37 -0.48
C ALA A 102 15.19 2.88 -0.22
N TYR A 103 14.04 2.36 -0.66
CA TYR A 103 13.73 0.93 -0.53
C TYR A 103 14.66 0.05 -1.38
N GLU A 104 15.02 0.49 -2.59
CA GLU A 104 16.03 -0.20 -3.40
C GLU A 104 17.39 -0.23 -2.71
N SER A 105 17.77 0.89 -2.07
CA SER A 105 19.01 0.97 -1.28
C SER A 105 19.00 0.02 -0.09
N ALA A 106 17.85 -0.11 0.60
CA ALA A 106 17.70 -1.07 1.69
C ALA A 106 17.93 -2.51 1.22
N LEU A 107 17.40 -2.88 0.05
CA LEU A 107 17.54 -4.23 -0.54
C LEU A 107 18.96 -4.59 -0.97
N LEU A 108 19.88 -3.63 -1.04
CA LEU A 108 21.31 -3.93 -1.23
C LEU A 108 21.94 -4.62 -0.01
N TYR A 109 21.30 -4.52 1.15
CA TYR A 109 21.81 -5.01 2.43
C TYR A 109 21.05 -6.21 2.98
N GLY A 110 19.83 -6.45 2.49
CA GLY A 110 19.00 -7.58 2.92
C GLY A 110 17.81 -7.80 2.00
N GLU A 111 17.29 -9.01 1.98
CA GLU A 111 16.11 -9.38 1.20
C GLU A 111 14.89 -9.39 2.11
N ASP A 112 13.95 -8.47 1.88
CA ASP A 112 12.74 -8.30 2.69
C ASP A 112 11.49 -8.31 1.79
N PRO A 113 10.56 -9.28 1.98
CA PRO A 113 9.33 -9.36 1.21
C PRO A 113 8.43 -8.12 1.37
N TYR A 114 8.50 -7.44 2.50
CA TYR A 114 7.72 -6.22 2.72
C TYR A 114 8.25 -5.04 1.89
N LEU A 115 9.57 -4.91 1.78
CA LEU A 115 10.19 -3.88 0.93
C LEU A 115 9.83 -4.10 -0.55
N TYR A 116 9.88 -5.33 -1.03
CA TYR A 116 9.42 -5.64 -2.39
C TYR A 116 7.94 -5.33 -2.60
N GLY A 117 7.10 -5.56 -1.60
CA GLY A 117 5.68 -5.17 -1.66
C GLY A 117 5.51 -3.65 -1.74
N ASN A 118 6.26 -2.88 -0.97
CA ASN A 118 6.25 -1.42 -0.98
C ASN A 118 6.78 -0.87 -2.31
N LEU A 119 7.85 -1.45 -2.85
CA LEU A 119 8.34 -1.13 -4.20
C LEU A 119 7.29 -1.40 -5.27
N GLY A 120 6.55 -2.51 -5.16
CA GLY A 120 5.44 -2.81 -6.07
C GLY A 120 4.41 -1.67 -6.13
N TRP A 121 4.07 -1.09 -4.98
CA TRP A 121 3.18 0.07 -4.90
C TRP A 121 3.84 1.36 -5.41
N GLY A 122 5.07 1.64 -5.00
CA GLY A 122 5.83 2.82 -5.44
C GLY A 122 5.95 2.88 -6.97
N TYR A 123 6.35 1.80 -7.60
CA TYR A 123 6.43 1.70 -9.07
C TYR A 123 5.06 1.84 -9.73
N TYR A 124 3.99 1.29 -9.13
CA TYR A 124 2.63 1.52 -9.63
C TYR A 124 2.27 3.00 -9.68
N LEU A 125 2.56 3.74 -8.61
CA LEU A 125 2.31 5.18 -8.53
C LEU A 125 3.14 5.97 -9.56
N LEU A 126 4.37 5.54 -9.84
CA LEU A 126 5.24 6.13 -10.87
C LEU A 126 4.86 5.73 -12.30
N GLY A 127 3.92 4.79 -12.48
CA GLY A 127 3.50 4.28 -13.78
C GLY A 127 4.43 3.23 -14.39
N ASP A 128 5.46 2.78 -13.66
CA ASP A 128 6.31 1.64 -14.07
C ASP A 128 5.65 0.32 -13.68
N TYR A 129 4.69 -0.09 -14.50
CA TYR A 129 3.93 -1.31 -14.26
C TYR A 129 4.78 -2.58 -14.36
N SER A 130 5.85 -2.56 -15.15
CA SER A 130 6.74 -3.71 -15.29
C SER A 130 7.49 -3.99 -13.99
N SER A 131 8.10 -2.95 -13.40
CA SER A 131 8.80 -3.05 -12.12
C SER A 131 7.83 -3.33 -10.96
N SER A 132 6.62 -2.75 -11.02
CA SER A 132 5.56 -3.03 -10.04
C SER A 132 5.17 -4.52 -10.01
N ILE A 133 4.96 -5.14 -11.18
CA ILE A 133 4.65 -6.56 -11.30
C ILE A 133 5.81 -7.42 -10.79
N ALA A 134 7.04 -7.10 -11.22
CA ALA A 134 8.22 -7.86 -10.81
C ALA A 134 8.41 -7.84 -9.30
N SER A 135 8.35 -6.64 -8.68
CA SER A 135 8.50 -6.47 -7.22
C SER A 135 7.38 -7.17 -6.45
N SER A 136 6.11 -6.99 -6.86
CA SER A 136 4.98 -7.63 -6.18
C SER A 136 5.04 -9.16 -6.28
N ARG A 137 5.46 -9.72 -7.42
CA ARG A 137 5.65 -11.17 -7.58
C ARG A 137 6.81 -11.68 -6.71
N HIS A 138 7.90 -10.93 -6.63
CA HIS A 138 9.03 -11.29 -5.78
C HIS A 138 8.63 -11.30 -4.30
N ALA A 139 7.93 -10.26 -3.84
CA ALA A 139 7.34 -10.20 -2.50
C ALA A 139 6.50 -11.45 -2.18
N LEU A 140 5.63 -11.86 -3.12
CA LEU A 140 4.78 -13.04 -2.98
C LEU A 140 5.53 -14.37 -3.06
N ALA A 141 6.66 -14.43 -3.78
CA ALA A 141 7.52 -15.59 -3.81
C ALA A 141 8.22 -15.81 -2.46
N LEU A 142 8.69 -14.72 -1.83
CA LEU A 142 9.30 -14.76 -0.50
C LEU A 142 8.27 -15.01 0.61
N LYS A 143 7.09 -14.38 0.49
CA LYS A 143 6.02 -14.47 1.49
C LYS A 143 4.65 -14.49 0.81
N SER A 144 4.15 -15.68 0.54
CA SER A 144 2.90 -15.89 -0.18
C SER A 144 1.65 -15.29 0.50
N GLY A 145 1.70 -15.01 1.81
CA GLY A 145 0.61 -14.40 2.58
C GLY A 145 0.50 -12.88 2.51
N LEU A 146 1.32 -12.18 1.71
CA LEU A 146 1.27 -10.71 1.60
C LEU A 146 0.10 -10.26 0.73
N ASN A 147 -1.05 -10.02 1.36
CA ASN A 147 -2.28 -9.66 0.66
C ASN A 147 -2.18 -8.31 -0.05
N TYR A 148 -1.52 -7.31 0.55
CA TYR A 148 -1.34 -6.02 -0.12
C TYR A 148 -0.47 -6.12 -1.39
N ALA A 149 0.55 -6.97 -1.43
CA ALA A 149 1.32 -7.20 -2.64
C ALA A 149 0.47 -7.88 -3.76
N ARG A 150 -0.51 -8.73 -3.37
CA ARG A 150 -1.50 -9.24 -4.33
C ARG A 150 -2.41 -8.14 -4.85
N MET A 151 -2.87 -7.23 -3.99
CA MET A 151 -3.72 -6.11 -4.41
C MET A 151 -2.97 -5.19 -5.37
N ASN A 152 -1.69 -4.88 -5.07
CA ASN A 152 -0.83 -4.13 -5.98
C ASN A 152 -0.73 -4.82 -7.35
N LEU A 153 -0.48 -6.12 -7.38
CA LEU A 153 -0.43 -6.90 -8.62
C LEU A 153 -1.78 -6.89 -9.36
N GLY A 154 -2.88 -7.05 -8.62
CA GLY A 154 -4.23 -7.06 -9.18
C GLY A 154 -4.61 -5.73 -9.83
N ILE A 155 -4.32 -4.60 -9.18
CA ILE A 155 -4.66 -3.27 -9.71
C ILE A 155 -3.81 -2.91 -10.94
N VAL A 156 -2.55 -3.35 -10.99
CA VAL A 156 -1.70 -3.18 -12.19
C VAL A 156 -2.27 -3.96 -13.37
N HIS A 157 -2.67 -5.21 -13.18
CA HIS A 157 -3.30 -6.01 -14.23
C HIS A 157 -4.62 -5.36 -14.71
N LEU A 158 -5.41 -4.78 -13.82
CA LEU A 158 -6.60 -3.99 -14.20
C LEU A 158 -6.25 -2.81 -15.08
N LYS A 159 -5.21 -2.05 -14.74
CA LYS A 159 -4.76 -0.89 -15.53
C LYS A 159 -4.23 -1.28 -16.91
N GLN A 160 -3.59 -2.43 -17.02
CA GLN A 160 -3.10 -2.97 -18.31
C GLN A 160 -4.19 -3.63 -19.16
N GLY A 161 -5.38 -3.86 -18.59
CA GLY A 161 -6.45 -4.57 -19.29
C GLY A 161 -6.32 -6.09 -19.28
N ASP A 162 -5.42 -6.63 -18.46
CA ASP A 162 -5.20 -8.08 -18.30
C ASP A 162 -6.24 -8.66 -17.32
N TYR A 163 -7.51 -8.67 -17.75
CA TYR A 163 -8.65 -8.96 -16.88
C TYR A 163 -8.64 -10.38 -16.30
N GLU A 164 -8.13 -11.37 -17.03
CA GLU A 164 -7.95 -12.74 -16.55
C GLU A 164 -6.94 -12.79 -15.39
N LEU A 165 -5.80 -12.12 -15.56
CA LEU A 165 -4.76 -12.06 -14.51
C LEU A 165 -5.24 -11.25 -13.31
N ALA A 166 -5.92 -10.14 -13.54
CA ALA A 166 -6.53 -9.35 -12.47
C ALA A 166 -7.50 -10.21 -11.66
N PHE A 167 -8.41 -10.92 -12.34
CA PHE A 167 -9.37 -11.81 -11.70
C PHE A 167 -8.69 -12.94 -10.92
N ALA A 168 -7.72 -13.61 -11.52
CA ALA A 168 -6.99 -14.70 -10.86
C ALA A 168 -6.26 -14.21 -9.60
N THR A 169 -5.68 -13.01 -9.67
CA THR A 169 -4.97 -12.39 -8.56
C THR A 169 -5.92 -12.06 -7.40
N TYR A 170 -7.07 -11.43 -7.68
CA TYR A 170 -8.07 -11.14 -6.65
C TYR A 170 -8.77 -12.42 -6.15
N ALA A 171 -9.00 -13.42 -6.98
CA ALA A 171 -9.51 -14.71 -6.53
C ALA A 171 -8.52 -15.42 -5.59
N SER A 172 -7.22 -15.35 -5.87
CA SER A 172 -6.17 -15.84 -4.97
C SER A 172 -6.12 -15.07 -3.64
N LEU A 173 -6.35 -13.74 -3.67
CA LEU A 173 -6.50 -12.94 -2.46
C LEU A 173 -7.64 -13.48 -1.57
N LEU A 174 -8.80 -13.73 -2.17
CA LEU A 174 -9.97 -14.25 -1.45
C LEU A 174 -9.74 -15.63 -0.80
N GLN A 175 -8.94 -16.49 -1.46
CA GLN A 175 -8.58 -17.81 -0.92
C GLN A 175 -7.68 -17.72 0.32
N ASN A 176 -6.91 -16.64 0.46
CA ASN A 176 -6.06 -16.42 1.63
C ASN A 176 -6.80 -15.87 2.86
N ASN A 177 -8.11 -15.70 2.76
CA ASN A 177 -8.94 -15.19 3.85
C ASN A 177 -8.34 -13.92 4.50
N PRO A 178 -8.17 -12.81 3.74
CA PRO A 178 -7.56 -11.59 4.24
C PRO A 178 -8.36 -11.01 5.41
N LYS A 179 -7.68 -10.28 6.27
CA LYS A 179 -8.32 -9.56 7.38
C LYS A 179 -9.20 -8.42 6.85
N LEU A 180 -10.12 -7.94 7.69
CA LEU A 180 -11.08 -6.90 7.29
C LEU A 180 -10.40 -5.61 6.82
N ASP A 181 -9.37 -5.15 7.53
CA ASP A 181 -8.58 -3.97 7.18
C ASP A 181 -7.83 -4.11 5.85
N GLU A 182 -7.38 -5.33 5.52
CA GLU A 182 -6.76 -5.63 4.23
C GLU A 182 -7.77 -5.53 3.09
N TYR A 183 -9.02 -6.02 3.28
CA TYR A 183 -10.10 -5.85 2.31
C TYR A 183 -10.41 -4.37 2.06
N GLU A 184 -10.54 -3.58 3.14
CA GLU A 184 -10.86 -2.16 3.05
C GLU A 184 -9.77 -1.37 2.30
N GLY A 185 -8.49 -1.74 2.46
CA GLY A 185 -7.39 -1.19 1.67
C GLY A 185 -7.60 -1.40 0.18
N GLY A 186 -7.77 -2.66 -0.24
CA GLY A 186 -7.97 -3.00 -1.65
C GLY A 186 -9.25 -2.43 -2.26
N ILE A 187 -10.34 -2.33 -1.48
CA ILE A 187 -11.58 -1.69 -1.92
C ILE A 187 -11.33 -0.21 -2.17
N ARG A 188 -10.64 0.48 -1.28
CA ARG A 188 -10.31 1.89 -1.41
C ARG A 188 -9.47 2.17 -2.65
N ASP A 189 -8.42 1.40 -2.89
CA ASP A 189 -7.56 1.57 -4.07
C ASP A 189 -8.35 1.43 -5.37
N LEU A 190 -9.28 0.46 -5.45
CA LEU A 190 -10.15 0.28 -6.61
C LEU A 190 -11.18 1.41 -6.75
N GLN A 191 -11.70 1.94 -5.65
CA GLN A 191 -12.60 3.10 -5.66
C GLN A 191 -11.85 4.36 -6.09
N GLU A 192 -10.64 4.58 -5.62
CA GLU A 192 -9.78 5.68 -6.04
C GLU A 192 -9.50 5.62 -7.54
N LEU A 193 -9.18 4.43 -8.07
CA LEU A 193 -9.00 4.23 -9.51
C LEU A 193 -10.25 4.62 -10.32
N GLN A 194 -11.45 4.31 -9.80
CA GLN A 194 -12.70 4.70 -10.45
C GLN A 194 -13.00 6.20 -10.39
N LEU A 195 -12.64 6.84 -9.27
CA LEU A 195 -12.83 8.28 -9.08
C LEU A 195 -11.84 9.10 -9.90
N GLU A 196 -10.60 8.64 -10.00
CA GLU A 196 -9.56 9.31 -10.78
C GLU A 196 -9.80 9.18 -12.30
N PHE A 197 -10.30 8.01 -12.74
CA PHE A 197 -10.54 7.71 -14.15
C PHE A 197 -11.97 7.22 -14.39
N PRO A 198 -12.99 8.09 -14.32
CA PRO A 198 -14.39 7.69 -14.43
C PRO A 198 -14.69 6.97 -15.74
N GLY A 199 -15.16 5.73 -15.63
CA GLY A 199 -15.56 4.91 -16.78
C GLY A 199 -14.44 4.22 -17.55
N HIS A 200 -13.16 4.50 -17.27
CA HIS A 200 -12.02 3.89 -17.99
C HIS A 200 -11.77 2.44 -17.59
N TYR A 201 -12.03 2.08 -16.33
CA TYR A 201 -11.76 0.75 -15.80
C TYR A 201 -13.05 0.06 -15.31
N PRO A 202 -14.00 -0.29 -16.22
CA PRO A 202 -15.29 -0.88 -15.83
C PRO A 202 -15.12 -2.20 -15.06
N PHE A 203 -14.07 -2.98 -15.33
CA PHE A 203 -13.81 -4.26 -14.65
C PHE A 203 -13.56 -4.11 -13.14
N THR A 204 -13.18 -2.93 -12.66
CA THR A 204 -13.10 -2.66 -11.22
C THR A 204 -14.42 -2.91 -10.50
N ASN A 205 -15.57 -2.64 -11.15
CA ASN A 205 -16.88 -2.95 -10.58
C ASN A 205 -17.13 -4.46 -10.45
N PHE A 206 -16.57 -5.28 -11.34
CA PHE A 206 -16.66 -6.73 -11.21
C PHE A 206 -15.88 -7.22 -9.98
N VAL A 207 -14.64 -6.74 -9.83
CA VAL A 207 -13.76 -7.09 -8.69
C VAL A 207 -14.31 -6.57 -7.37
N LEU A 208 -14.74 -5.30 -7.32
CA LEU A 208 -15.36 -4.71 -6.11
C LEU A 208 -16.58 -5.51 -5.66
N GLY A 209 -17.43 -5.93 -6.60
CA GLY A 209 -18.58 -6.77 -6.27
C GLY A 209 -18.17 -8.08 -5.59
N GLN A 210 -17.06 -8.69 -6.02
CA GLN A 210 -16.54 -9.89 -5.36
C GLN A 210 -15.98 -9.63 -3.96
N LEU A 211 -15.24 -8.53 -3.78
CA LEU A 211 -14.71 -8.13 -2.47
C LEU A 211 -15.86 -7.85 -1.49
N TYR A 212 -16.88 -7.12 -1.92
CA TYR A 212 -18.08 -6.85 -1.11
C TYR A 212 -18.84 -8.13 -0.74
N TRP A 213 -19.00 -9.04 -1.71
CA TRP A 213 -19.68 -10.32 -1.48
C TRP A 213 -19.00 -11.13 -0.36
N GLN A 214 -17.68 -11.24 -0.43
CA GLN A 214 -16.90 -11.98 0.58
C GLN A 214 -16.94 -11.34 1.97
N GLN A 215 -17.17 -10.04 2.05
CA GLN A 215 -17.38 -9.34 3.32
C GLN A 215 -18.82 -9.43 3.86
N GLY A 216 -19.73 -10.13 3.19
CA GLY A 216 -21.14 -10.13 3.52
C GLY A 216 -21.89 -8.82 3.19
N ARG A 217 -21.25 -7.91 2.45
CA ARG A 217 -21.84 -6.63 1.97
C ARG A 217 -22.66 -6.88 0.71
N HIS A 218 -23.71 -7.70 0.83
CA HIS A 218 -24.46 -8.22 -0.32
C HIS A 218 -25.15 -7.11 -1.14
N LYS A 219 -25.64 -6.05 -0.49
CA LYS A 219 -26.29 -4.93 -1.19
C LYS A 219 -25.30 -4.18 -2.09
N GLU A 220 -24.10 -3.92 -1.59
CA GLU A 220 -23.05 -3.26 -2.37
C GLU A 220 -22.55 -4.17 -3.50
N ALA A 221 -22.36 -5.45 -3.24
CA ALA A 221 -21.98 -6.43 -4.26
C ALA A 221 -22.99 -6.45 -5.40
N HIS A 222 -24.28 -6.55 -5.08
CA HIS A 222 -25.38 -6.54 -6.05
C HIS A 222 -25.39 -5.27 -6.89
N ALA A 223 -25.36 -4.10 -6.25
CA ALA A 223 -25.38 -2.81 -6.94
C ALA A 223 -24.16 -2.65 -7.88
N THR A 224 -22.99 -3.12 -7.41
CA THR A 224 -21.73 -3.01 -8.15
C THR A 224 -21.71 -3.92 -9.37
N TRP A 225 -22.16 -5.18 -9.26
CA TRP A 225 -22.29 -6.08 -10.42
C TRP A 225 -23.36 -5.63 -11.40
N GLN A 226 -24.48 -5.09 -10.94
CA GLN A 226 -25.49 -4.48 -11.84
C GLN A 226 -24.90 -3.30 -12.62
N LYS A 227 -24.09 -2.45 -11.95
CA LYS A 227 -23.37 -1.35 -12.60
C LYS A 227 -22.43 -1.87 -13.67
N PHE A 228 -21.64 -2.92 -13.37
CA PHE A 228 -20.72 -3.54 -14.33
C PHE A 228 -21.45 -4.07 -15.59
N ILE A 229 -22.56 -4.76 -15.44
CA ILE A 229 -23.33 -5.31 -16.59
C ILE A 229 -23.79 -4.20 -17.52
N LYS A 230 -24.18 -3.04 -16.98
CA LYS A 230 -24.68 -1.89 -17.76
C LYS A 230 -23.56 -1.10 -18.45
N GLN A 231 -22.33 -1.21 -17.96
CA GLN A 231 -21.19 -0.49 -18.54
C GLN A 231 -20.79 -1.06 -19.90
N ASN A 232 -20.16 -0.21 -20.73
CA ASN A 232 -19.53 -0.69 -21.96
C ASN A 232 -18.26 -1.48 -21.62
N PHE A 233 -18.31 -2.79 -21.78
CA PHE A 233 -17.20 -3.70 -21.54
C PHE A 233 -17.16 -4.75 -22.65
N PRO A 234 -16.02 -4.95 -23.33
CA PRO A 234 -15.95 -5.73 -24.58
C PRO A 234 -16.11 -7.23 -24.37
N LEU A 235 -15.75 -7.76 -23.22
CA LEU A 235 -15.72 -9.20 -22.97
C LEU A 235 -17.05 -9.68 -22.36
N ARG A 236 -17.91 -10.25 -23.20
CA ARG A 236 -19.24 -10.77 -22.82
C ARG A 236 -19.17 -11.80 -21.69
N LEU A 237 -18.13 -12.65 -21.69
CA LEU A 237 -17.93 -13.68 -20.67
C LEU A 237 -18.03 -13.12 -19.23
N TRP A 238 -17.42 -11.99 -18.97
CA TRP A 238 -17.42 -11.39 -17.64
C TRP A 238 -18.78 -10.81 -17.25
N LYS A 239 -19.53 -10.29 -18.23
CA LYS A 239 -20.91 -9.86 -17.99
C LYS A 239 -21.81 -11.05 -17.67
N ASP A 240 -21.62 -12.16 -18.35
CA ASP A 240 -22.40 -13.38 -18.09
C ASP A 240 -22.05 -13.96 -16.72
N ARG A 241 -20.77 -13.94 -16.31
CA ARG A 241 -20.36 -14.26 -14.95
C ARG A 241 -21.02 -13.37 -13.89
N ALA A 242 -21.04 -12.07 -14.11
CA ALA A 242 -21.71 -11.15 -13.17
C ALA A 242 -23.23 -11.45 -13.06
N ARG A 243 -23.90 -11.78 -14.18
CA ARG A 243 -25.33 -12.20 -14.17
C ARG A 243 -25.52 -13.50 -13.38
N MET A 244 -24.65 -14.48 -13.56
CA MET A 244 -24.71 -15.73 -12.79
C MET A 244 -24.56 -15.49 -11.29
N LEU A 245 -23.65 -14.59 -10.88
CA LEU A 245 -23.47 -14.22 -9.48
C LEU A 245 -24.71 -13.51 -8.91
N LEU A 246 -25.31 -12.59 -9.66
CA LEU A 246 -26.56 -11.92 -9.27
C LEU A 246 -27.72 -12.91 -9.10
N ASN A 247 -27.90 -13.83 -10.07
CA ASN A 247 -28.96 -14.84 -9.98
C ASN A 247 -28.77 -15.76 -8.76
N LYS A 248 -27.52 -16.07 -8.39
CA LYS A 248 -27.23 -16.85 -7.19
C LYS A 248 -27.63 -16.13 -5.88
N MET A 249 -27.45 -14.80 -5.85
CA MET A 249 -27.86 -13.99 -4.70
C MET A 249 -29.38 -13.92 -4.50
N GLU A 250 -30.18 -14.08 -5.56
CA GLU A 250 -31.65 -14.06 -5.46
C GLU A 250 -32.24 -15.37 -4.93
N ILE A 251 -31.44 -16.43 -4.87
CA ILE A 251 -31.84 -17.79 -4.45
C ILE A 251 -31.46 -18.05 -2.97
N GLU A 252 -30.47 -17.34 -2.43
CA GLU A 252 -30.04 -17.39 -1.02
C GLU A 252 -30.78 -16.36 -0.18
#